data_67503b783daa2c709f5889d0833e8977
#
_entry.id   67503b783daa2c709f5889d0833e8977
#
_cell.length_a   1.000
_cell.length_b   1.000
_cell.length_c   1.000
_cell.angle_alpha   90.00
_cell.angle_beta   90.00
_cell.angle_gamma   90.00
#
_symmetry.space_group_name_H-M   'P 1'
#
loop_
_entity.id
_entity.type
_entity.pdbx_description
1 polymer ?
#
loop_
_entity_poly.entity_id
_entity_poly.type
_entity_poly.pdbx_seq_one_letter_code
_entity_poly.pdbx_strand_id
1 'polypeptide(L)'
;MGILAAILGAMGVIGVILWRLNQAADATKGLAETAQELSNLGRSWGFRRKANADPMTLVDDPRVAAVTLMTAVAQADGALTATERAAILRLAVEKFSSSGKVGEDMLAYGRFLVGNSHDPANSFRKLMPLIQKTCGPTERAELIAMLRTVASAEGAPDATLAHSIDRFARDLA
;
A
#
# COMPACT_ATOMS: atom_id res chain seq x y z
N MET A 1 17.62 8.63 51.62
CA MET A 1 16.38 8.29 50.85
C MET A 1 16.43 8.67 49.37
N GLY A 2 17.43 9.43 48.89
CA GLY A 2 17.50 9.91 47.48
C GLY A 2 18.09 8.92 46.46
N ILE A 3 18.92 7.97 46.89
CA ILE A 3 19.65 7.08 45.94
C ILE A 3 18.74 5.96 45.40
N LEU A 4 17.82 5.45 46.20
CA LEU A 4 16.84 4.42 45.75
C LEU A 4 15.83 4.96 44.74
N ALA A 5 15.41 6.23 44.88
CA ALA A 5 14.50 6.86 43.88
C ALA A 5 15.19 7.10 42.57
N ALA A 6 16.47 7.43 42.53
CA ALA A 6 17.24 7.63 41.31
C ALA A 6 17.49 6.31 40.56
N ILE A 7 17.68 5.20 41.24
CA ILE A 7 17.86 3.87 40.64
C ILE A 7 16.56 3.36 40.04
N LEU A 8 15.41 3.56 40.70
CA LEU A 8 14.10 3.20 40.17
C LEU A 8 13.72 4.04 38.91
N GLY A 9 14.09 5.31 38.87
CA GLY A 9 13.89 6.16 37.72
C GLY A 9 14.73 5.73 36.49
N ALA A 10 15.99 5.37 36.73
CA ALA A 10 16.90 4.91 35.68
C ALA A 10 16.47 3.56 35.08
N MET A 11 15.96 2.63 35.90
CA MET A 11 15.43 1.35 35.42
C MET A 11 14.15 1.53 34.55
N GLY A 12 13.30 2.49 34.89
CA GLY A 12 12.11 2.81 34.11
C GLY A 12 12.44 3.32 32.71
N VAL A 13 13.40 4.22 32.60
CA VAL A 13 13.85 4.78 31.30
C VAL A 13 14.52 3.73 30.42
N ILE A 14 15.35 2.86 31.01
CA ILE A 14 15.99 1.75 30.30
C ILE A 14 14.94 0.76 29.78
N GLY A 15 13.92 0.45 30.60
CA GLY A 15 12.82 -0.42 30.20
C GLY A 15 12.04 0.11 29.00
N VAL A 16 11.75 1.42 28.97
CA VAL A 16 11.06 2.07 27.83
C VAL A 16 11.93 2.09 26.58
N ILE A 17 13.24 2.34 26.72
CA ILE A 17 14.18 2.33 25.58
C ILE A 17 14.32 0.90 25.02
N LEU A 18 14.47 -0.10 25.88
CA LEU A 18 14.55 -1.51 25.45
C LEU A 18 13.25 -1.97 24.81
N TRP A 19 12.09 -1.56 25.34
CA TRP A 19 10.79 -1.86 24.73
C TRP A 19 10.64 -1.22 23.34
N ARG A 20 11.07 0.05 23.17
CA ARG A 20 11.07 0.71 21.85
C ARG A 20 12.05 0.08 20.86
N LEU A 21 13.24 -0.34 21.34
CA LEU A 21 14.23 -1.03 20.51
C LEU A 21 13.73 -2.43 20.10
N ASN A 22 13.05 -3.14 20.99
CA ASN A 22 12.46 -4.44 20.66
C ASN A 22 11.30 -4.30 19.65
N GLN A 23 10.47 -3.26 19.80
CA GLN A 23 9.40 -2.95 18.84
C GLN A 23 9.95 -2.56 17.44
N ALA A 24 11.10 -1.87 17.37
CA ALA A 24 11.80 -1.58 16.14
C ALA A 24 12.48 -2.83 15.54
N ALA A 25 13.01 -3.74 16.38
CA ALA A 25 13.60 -5.00 15.92
C ALA A 25 12.55 -5.99 15.42
N ASP A 26 11.36 -6.02 16.03
CA ASP A 26 10.24 -6.83 15.56
C ASP A 26 9.66 -6.30 14.25
N ALA A 27 9.65 -4.97 14.05
CA ALA A 27 9.29 -4.36 12.78
C ALA A 27 10.27 -4.72 11.63
N THR A 28 11.58 -4.81 11.92
CA THR A 28 12.59 -5.20 10.92
C THR A 28 12.60 -6.70 10.62
N LYS A 29 12.35 -7.55 11.62
CA LYS A 29 12.17 -9.00 11.39
C LYS A 29 10.90 -9.30 10.59
N GLY A 30 9.79 -8.65 10.92
CA GLY A 30 8.56 -8.74 10.16
C GLY A 30 8.72 -8.30 8.69
N LEU A 31 9.54 -7.29 8.41
CA LEU A 31 9.84 -6.85 7.04
C LEU A 31 10.66 -7.88 6.24
N ALA A 32 11.61 -8.59 6.87
CA ALA A 32 12.41 -9.62 6.20
C ALA A 32 11.59 -10.88 5.93
N GLU A 33 10.79 -11.34 6.87
CA GLU A 33 9.86 -12.48 6.70
C GLU A 33 8.75 -12.14 5.70
N THR A 34 8.17 -10.93 5.79
CA THR A 34 7.19 -10.41 4.84
C THR A 34 7.78 -10.29 3.43
N ALA A 35 9.04 -9.87 3.27
CA ALA A 35 9.70 -9.82 1.97
C ALA A 35 9.87 -11.23 1.36
N GLN A 36 10.10 -12.25 2.17
CA GLN A 36 10.20 -13.64 1.72
C GLN A 36 8.81 -14.21 1.36
N GLU A 37 7.79 -13.94 2.15
CA GLU A 37 6.41 -14.31 1.85
C GLU A 37 5.87 -13.56 0.64
N LEU A 38 6.13 -12.25 0.53
CA LEU A 38 5.79 -11.43 -0.64
C LEU A 38 6.48 -11.91 -1.91
N SER A 39 7.74 -12.42 -1.81
CA SER A 39 8.42 -13.03 -2.95
C SER A 39 7.77 -14.35 -3.38
N ASN A 40 7.13 -15.06 -2.45
CA ASN A 40 6.37 -16.28 -2.72
C ASN A 40 4.99 -15.96 -3.31
N LEU A 41 4.32 -14.90 -2.84
CA LEU A 41 3.08 -14.37 -3.42
C LEU A 41 3.33 -13.89 -4.86
N GLY A 42 4.40 -13.13 -5.10
CA GLY A 42 4.81 -12.72 -6.44
C GLY A 42 5.02 -13.90 -7.40
N ARG A 43 5.50 -15.05 -6.91
CA ARG A 43 5.62 -16.28 -7.71
C ARG A 43 4.26 -16.94 -8.01
N SER A 44 3.33 -16.93 -7.07
CA SER A 44 1.96 -17.45 -7.29
C SER A 44 1.15 -16.60 -8.26
N TRP A 45 1.51 -15.31 -8.41
CA TRP A 45 0.87 -14.34 -9.30
C TRP A 45 1.61 -14.16 -10.64
N GLY A 46 2.50 -15.10 -11.02
CA GLY A 46 3.15 -15.12 -12.34
C GLY A 46 4.40 -14.23 -12.48
N PHE A 47 4.96 -13.77 -11.35
CA PHE A 47 6.09 -12.83 -11.33
C PHE A 47 7.36 -13.44 -11.94
N ARG A 48 7.64 -13.15 -13.21
CA ARG A 48 8.92 -13.49 -13.87
C ARG A 48 9.95 -12.42 -13.51
N ARG A 49 10.89 -12.75 -12.62
CA ARG A 49 12.05 -11.91 -12.34
C ARG A 49 12.86 -11.65 -13.62
N LYS A 50 12.74 -10.43 -14.16
CA LYS A 50 13.81 -9.82 -14.98
C LYS A 50 14.70 -9.07 -13.98
N ALA A 51 15.97 -9.44 -13.90
CA ALA A 51 16.90 -9.05 -12.83
C ALA A 51 17.15 -7.53 -12.66
N ASN A 52 16.62 -6.67 -13.55
CA ASN A 52 16.77 -5.21 -13.49
C ASN A 52 15.47 -4.46 -13.83
N ALA A 53 14.30 -5.11 -13.83
CA ALA A 53 13.03 -4.44 -14.13
C ALA A 53 12.41 -3.92 -12.83
N ASP A 54 11.79 -2.74 -12.90
CA ASP A 54 10.97 -2.20 -11.82
C ASP A 54 9.84 -3.18 -11.48
N PRO A 55 9.72 -3.64 -10.21
CA PRO A 55 8.70 -4.62 -9.82
C PRO A 55 7.27 -4.21 -10.18
N MET A 56 6.95 -2.92 -10.15
CA MET A 56 5.63 -2.40 -10.48
C MET A 56 5.27 -2.60 -11.96
N THR A 57 6.26 -2.56 -12.87
CA THR A 57 6.05 -2.79 -14.31
C THR A 57 5.88 -4.27 -14.66
N LEU A 58 6.13 -5.17 -13.72
CA LEU A 58 5.97 -6.62 -13.89
C LEU A 58 4.62 -7.14 -13.38
N VAL A 59 3.79 -6.27 -12.82
CA VAL A 59 2.41 -6.60 -12.44
C VAL A 59 1.62 -6.92 -13.71
N ASP A 60 0.95 -8.07 -13.74
CA ASP A 60 0.14 -8.57 -14.87
C ASP A 60 -1.34 -8.78 -14.50
N ASP A 61 -1.67 -8.79 -13.21
CA ASP A 61 -3.05 -8.88 -12.72
C ASP A 61 -3.64 -7.48 -12.49
N PRO A 62 -4.74 -7.10 -13.19
CA PRO A 62 -5.37 -5.80 -13.04
C PRO A 62 -5.94 -5.54 -11.63
N ARG A 63 -6.30 -6.58 -10.86
CA ARG A 63 -6.76 -6.44 -9.48
C ARG A 63 -5.63 -6.02 -8.56
N VAL A 64 -4.46 -6.62 -8.73
CA VAL A 64 -3.22 -6.22 -8.02
C VAL A 64 -2.83 -4.79 -8.38
N ALA A 65 -2.92 -4.44 -9.68
CA ALA A 65 -2.68 -3.06 -10.13
C ALA A 65 -3.65 -2.08 -9.46
N ALA A 66 -4.94 -2.39 -9.42
CA ALA A 66 -5.96 -1.54 -8.78
C ALA A 66 -5.68 -1.35 -7.28
N VAL A 67 -5.37 -2.43 -6.52
CA VAL A 67 -5.02 -2.34 -5.10
C VAL A 67 -3.72 -1.54 -4.91
N THR A 68 -2.73 -1.71 -5.78
CA THR A 68 -1.50 -0.91 -5.75
C THR A 68 -1.76 0.57 -5.98
N LEU A 69 -2.64 0.92 -6.94
CA LEU A 69 -3.04 2.30 -7.19
C LEU A 69 -3.81 2.91 -6.01
N MET A 70 -4.75 2.16 -5.40
CA MET A 70 -5.44 2.58 -4.19
C MET A 70 -4.45 2.82 -3.04
N THR A 71 -3.45 1.95 -2.89
CA THR A 71 -2.39 2.09 -1.88
C THR A 71 -1.53 3.34 -2.13
N ALA A 72 -1.19 3.63 -3.40
CA ALA A 72 -0.43 4.82 -3.76
C ALA A 72 -1.20 6.11 -3.47
N VAL A 73 -2.52 6.11 -3.69
CA VAL A 73 -3.40 7.22 -3.34
C VAL A 73 -3.46 7.43 -1.82
N ALA A 74 -3.64 6.35 -1.05
CA ALA A 74 -3.69 6.41 0.40
C ALA A 74 -2.36 6.87 1.04
N GLN A 75 -1.22 6.59 0.41
CA GLN A 75 0.10 6.98 0.91
C GLN A 75 0.58 8.35 0.37
N ALA A 76 -0.25 9.09 -0.36
CA ALA A 76 0.14 10.35 -0.98
C ALA A 76 0.49 11.43 0.06
N ASP A 77 -0.18 11.47 1.18
CA ASP A 77 -0.01 12.42 2.26
C ASP A 77 0.72 11.85 3.49
N GLY A 78 1.07 10.55 3.48
CA GLY A 78 1.77 9.94 4.60
C GLY A 78 1.67 8.42 4.67
N ALA A 79 1.68 7.91 5.88
CA ALA A 79 1.54 6.48 6.12
C ALA A 79 0.06 6.05 5.97
N LEU A 80 -0.15 4.89 5.37
CA LEU A 80 -1.47 4.26 5.23
C LEU A 80 -2.17 4.16 6.61
N THR A 81 -3.30 4.81 6.76
CA THR A 81 -4.10 4.81 7.98
C THR A 81 -4.96 3.56 8.12
N ALA A 82 -5.51 3.33 9.31
CA ALA A 82 -6.43 2.21 9.55
C ALA A 82 -7.74 2.36 8.73
N THR A 83 -8.23 3.58 8.56
CA THR A 83 -9.45 3.91 7.81
C THR A 83 -9.26 3.62 6.33
N GLU A 84 -8.19 4.11 5.74
CA GLU A 84 -7.85 3.87 4.33
C GLU A 84 -7.60 2.38 4.05
N ARG A 85 -6.86 1.72 4.95
CA ARG A 85 -6.65 0.27 4.86
C ARG A 85 -7.98 -0.49 4.83
N ALA A 86 -8.90 -0.16 5.73
CA ALA A 86 -10.22 -0.78 5.76
C ALA A 86 -11.02 -0.50 4.47
N ALA A 87 -10.94 0.72 3.92
CA ALA A 87 -11.58 1.08 2.66
C ALA A 87 -11.02 0.26 1.48
N ILE A 88 -9.70 0.13 1.37
CA ILE A 88 -9.05 -0.68 0.32
C ILE A 88 -9.47 -2.15 0.42
N LEU A 89 -9.44 -2.74 1.62
CA LEU A 89 -9.80 -4.15 1.81
C LEU A 89 -11.27 -4.41 1.49
N ARG A 90 -12.17 -3.52 1.92
CA ARG A 90 -13.59 -3.60 1.58
C ARG A 90 -13.79 -3.56 0.07
N LEU A 91 -13.18 -2.61 -0.63
CA LEU A 91 -13.28 -2.50 -2.09
C LEU A 91 -12.69 -3.72 -2.81
N ALA A 92 -11.58 -4.28 -2.32
CA ALA A 92 -11.00 -5.50 -2.87
C ALA A 92 -11.95 -6.70 -2.77
N VAL A 93 -12.65 -6.85 -1.65
CA VAL A 93 -13.66 -7.91 -1.47
C VAL A 93 -14.88 -7.67 -2.36
N GLU A 94 -15.44 -6.45 -2.34
CA GLU A 94 -16.68 -6.10 -3.05
C GLU A 94 -16.52 -6.13 -4.57
N LYS A 95 -15.41 -5.59 -5.08
CA LYS A 95 -15.22 -5.41 -6.54
C LYS A 95 -14.52 -6.57 -7.21
N PHE A 96 -13.65 -7.29 -6.52
CA PHE A 96 -12.89 -8.38 -7.12
C PHE A 96 -13.35 -9.76 -6.66
N SER A 97 -14.45 -9.83 -5.88
CA SER A 97 -14.95 -11.08 -5.28
C SER A 97 -13.84 -11.87 -4.56
N SER A 98 -12.88 -11.16 -3.98
CA SER A 98 -11.75 -11.77 -3.30
C SER A 98 -12.13 -12.18 -1.87
N SER A 99 -11.50 -13.24 -1.35
CA SER A 99 -11.57 -13.50 0.09
C SER A 99 -10.82 -12.41 0.85
N GLY A 100 -11.14 -12.19 2.13
CA GLY A 100 -10.44 -11.22 2.96
C GLY A 100 -8.92 -11.46 2.99
N LYS A 101 -8.48 -12.74 3.03
CA LYS A 101 -7.05 -13.09 2.98
C LYS A 101 -6.41 -12.66 1.65
N VAL A 102 -7.06 -12.89 0.52
CA VAL A 102 -6.53 -12.47 -0.80
C VAL A 102 -6.44 -10.95 -0.89
N GLY A 103 -7.41 -10.22 -0.33
CA GLY A 103 -7.37 -8.76 -0.24
C GLY A 103 -6.18 -8.26 0.58
N GLU A 104 -5.90 -8.89 1.72
CA GLU A 104 -4.74 -8.58 2.56
C GLU A 104 -3.42 -8.85 1.82
N ASP A 105 -3.31 -9.97 1.12
CA ASP A 105 -2.14 -10.34 0.35
C ASP A 105 -1.88 -9.32 -0.78
N MET A 106 -2.94 -8.92 -1.51
CA MET A 106 -2.85 -7.87 -2.54
C MET A 106 -2.42 -6.52 -1.95
N LEU A 107 -2.97 -6.13 -0.80
CA LEU A 107 -2.60 -4.89 -0.13
C LEU A 107 -1.14 -4.91 0.35
N ALA A 108 -0.69 -6.01 0.96
CA ALA A 108 0.70 -6.17 1.38
C ALA A 108 1.66 -6.05 0.20
N TYR A 109 1.29 -6.67 -0.93
CA TYR A 109 2.09 -6.58 -2.15
C TYR A 109 2.04 -5.18 -2.77
N GLY A 110 0.88 -4.52 -2.80
CA GLY A 110 0.72 -3.13 -3.24
C GLY A 110 1.61 -2.17 -2.43
N ARG A 111 1.64 -2.31 -1.11
CA ARG A 111 2.54 -1.54 -0.23
C ARG A 111 4.01 -1.75 -0.56
N PHE A 112 4.41 -2.99 -0.83
CA PHE A 112 5.79 -3.29 -1.26
C PHE A 112 6.11 -2.60 -2.59
N LEU A 113 5.20 -2.62 -3.56
CA LEU A 113 5.39 -2.00 -4.88
C LEU A 113 5.47 -0.46 -4.79
N VAL A 114 4.62 0.16 -3.99
CA VAL A 114 4.62 1.61 -3.77
C VAL A 114 5.86 2.03 -2.98
N GLY A 115 6.31 1.20 -2.02
CA GLY A 115 7.44 1.50 -1.16
C GLY A 115 7.19 2.76 -0.34
N ASN A 116 8.18 3.66 -0.30
CA ASN A 116 8.10 4.95 0.40
C ASN A 116 7.78 6.12 -0.55
N SER A 117 7.21 5.83 -1.72
CA SER A 117 6.84 6.89 -2.67
C SER A 117 5.55 7.55 -2.22
N HIS A 118 5.59 8.87 -2.04
CA HIS A 118 4.42 9.72 -1.79
C HIS A 118 3.89 10.37 -3.08
N ASP A 119 4.37 9.90 -4.24
CA ASP A 119 3.92 10.38 -5.56
C ASP A 119 3.06 9.33 -6.26
N PRO A 120 1.72 9.42 -6.18
CA PRO A 120 0.82 8.50 -6.86
C PRO A 120 0.93 8.57 -8.39
N ALA A 121 1.36 9.70 -8.96
CA ALA A 121 1.51 9.86 -10.40
C ALA A 121 2.55 8.89 -11.00
N ASN A 122 3.59 8.54 -10.24
CA ASN A 122 4.55 7.53 -10.65
C ASN A 122 3.90 6.14 -10.80
N SER A 123 3.05 5.74 -9.84
CA SER A 123 2.30 4.48 -9.88
C SER A 123 1.27 4.50 -11.00
N PHE A 124 0.55 5.61 -11.21
CA PHE A 124 -0.38 5.80 -12.31
C PHE A 124 0.30 5.57 -13.66
N ARG A 125 1.43 6.23 -13.91
CA ARG A 125 2.18 6.10 -15.17
C ARG A 125 2.65 4.67 -15.43
N LYS A 126 3.12 3.96 -14.41
CA LYS A 126 3.67 2.60 -14.56
C LYS A 126 2.60 1.54 -14.79
N LEU A 127 1.44 1.68 -14.16
CA LEU A 127 0.36 0.70 -14.23
C LEU A 127 -0.69 1.00 -15.31
N MET A 128 -0.72 2.24 -15.85
CA MET A 128 -1.62 2.64 -16.91
C MET A 128 -1.62 1.69 -18.11
N PRO A 129 -0.47 1.25 -18.68
CA PRO A 129 -0.47 0.35 -19.83
C PRO A 129 -1.17 -0.98 -19.57
N LEU A 130 -1.04 -1.52 -18.34
CA LEU A 130 -1.74 -2.74 -17.95
C LEU A 130 -3.26 -2.50 -17.90
N ILE A 131 -3.70 -1.43 -17.23
CA ILE A 131 -5.12 -1.09 -17.09
C ILE A 131 -5.74 -0.83 -18.47
N GLN A 132 -5.07 -0.09 -19.36
CA GLN A 132 -5.54 0.15 -20.72
C GLN A 132 -5.68 -1.13 -21.53
N LYS A 133 -4.78 -2.09 -21.34
CA LYS A 133 -4.77 -3.36 -22.07
C LYS A 133 -5.83 -4.34 -21.56
N THR A 134 -6.09 -4.38 -20.26
CA THR A 134 -6.87 -5.44 -19.63
C THR A 134 -8.27 -5.04 -19.20
N CYS A 135 -8.53 -3.73 -19.01
CA CYS A 135 -9.78 -3.21 -18.49
C CYS A 135 -10.58 -2.48 -19.57
N GLY A 136 -11.87 -2.78 -19.66
CA GLY A 136 -12.81 -2.04 -20.50
C GLY A 136 -13.21 -0.67 -19.91
N PRO A 137 -13.98 0.15 -20.65
CA PRO A 137 -14.38 1.49 -20.22
C PRO A 137 -15.11 1.50 -18.87
N THR A 138 -16.01 0.54 -18.62
CA THR A 138 -16.74 0.42 -17.35
C THR A 138 -15.81 0.12 -16.19
N GLU A 139 -14.89 -0.82 -16.37
CA GLU A 139 -13.91 -1.20 -15.32
C GLU A 139 -12.93 -0.06 -15.01
N ARG A 140 -12.53 0.71 -16.02
CA ARG A 140 -11.72 1.92 -15.84
C ARG A 140 -12.47 2.98 -15.03
N ALA A 141 -13.77 3.21 -15.34
CA ALA A 141 -14.59 4.14 -14.57
C ALA A 141 -14.77 3.67 -13.10
N GLU A 142 -14.96 2.37 -12.88
CA GLU A 142 -15.01 1.80 -11.53
C GLU A 142 -13.69 1.96 -10.78
N LEU A 143 -12.55 1.74 -11.43
CA LEU A 143 -11.24 1.99 -10.84
C LEU A 143 -11.10 3.44 -10.37
N ILE A 144 -11.47 4.41 -11.18
CA ILE A 144 -11.43 5.83 -10.80
C ILE A 144 -12.36 6.11 -9.61
N ALA A 145 -13.54 5.50 -9.57
CA ALA A 145 -14.45 5.62 -8.43
C ALA A 145 -13.82 5.03 -7.14
N MET A 146 -13.14 3.89 -7.23
CA MET A 146 -12.41 3.30 -6.10
C MET A 146 -11.29 4.21 -5.59
N LEU A 147 -10.49 4.79 -6.50
CA LEU A 147 -9.42 5.72 -6.13
C LEU A 147 -9.96 6.96 -5.39
N ARG A 148 -11.07 7.54 -5.89
CA ARG A 148 -11.73 8.66 -5.22
C ARG A 148 -12.31 8.28 -3.84
N THR A 149 -12.86 7.07 -3.72
CA THR A 149 -13.36 6.55 -2.44
C THR A 149 -12.26 6.44 -1.41
N VAL A 150 -11.09 5.91 -1.79
CA VAL A 150 -9.94 5.81 -0.89
C VAL A 150 -9.38 7.20 -0.55
N ALA A 151 -9.22 8.08 -1.54
CA ALA A 151 -8.76 9.45 -1.32
C ALA A 151 -9.65 10.26 -0.36
N SER A 152 -10.94 9.90 -0.28
CA SER A 152 -11.91 10.57 0.60
C SER A 152 -12.17 9.81 1.90
N ALA A 153 -11.41 8.77 2.22
CA ALA A 153 -11.68 7.91 3.38
C ALA A 153 -11.56 8.63 4.73
N GLU A 154 -10.75 9.67 4.82
CA GLU A 154 -10.53 10.49 6.02
C GLU A 154 -11.07 11.93 5.89
N GLY A 155 -11.76 12.22 4.80
CA GLY A 155 -12.31 13.54 4.51
C GLY A 155 -12.10 13.96 3.07
N ALA A 156 -12.19 15.26 2.80
CA ALA A 156 -11.92 15.76 1.45
C ALA A 156 -10.42 15.59 1.11
N PRO A 157 -10.10 15.00 -0.05
CA PRO A 157 -8.71 14.83 -0.44
C PRO A 157 -8.04 16.19 -0.70
N ASP A 158 -6.71 16.24 -0.54
CA ASP A 158 -5.92 17.39 -0.97
C ASP A 158 -6.15 17.69 -2.48
N ALA A 159 -6.14 18.97 -2.84
CA ALA A 159 -6.39 19.41 -4.20
C ALA A 159 -5.38 18.81 -5.21
N THR A 160 -4.13 18.62 -4.81
CA THR A 160 -3.09 18.02 -5.64
C THR A 160 -3.38 16.55 -5.92
N LEU A 161 -3.82 15.80 -4.91
CA LEU A 161 -4.21 14.41 -5.04
C LEU A 161 -5.45 14.26 -5.93
N ALA A 162 -6.48 15.08 -5.70
CA ALA A 162 -7.69 15.11 -6.50
C ALA A 162 -7.36 15.39 -7.99
N HIS A 163 -6.51 16.39 -8.25
CA HIS A 163 -6.06 16.72 -9.61
C HIS A 163 -5.27 15.56 -10.26
N SER A 164 -4.43 14.86 -9.50
CA SER A 164 -3.67 13.71 -10.00
C SER A 164 -4.59 12.55 -10.41
N ILE A 165 -5.65 12.27 -9.63
CA ILE A 165 -6.65 11.26 -9.96
C ILE A 165 -7.45 11.68 -11.21
N ASP A 166 -7.85 12.94 -11.30
CA ASP A 166 -8.59 13.45 -12.46
C ASP A 166 -7.76 13.45 -13.74
N ARG A 167 -6.46 13.73 -13.63
CA ARG A 167 -5.53 13.60 -14.77
C ARG A 167 -5.43 12.14 -15.21
N PHE A 168 -5.22 11.23 -14.26
CA PHE A 168 -5.17 9.80 -14.56
C PHE A 168 -6.48 9.31 -15.23
N ALA A 169 -7.64 9.79 -14.77
CA ALA A 169 -8.93 9.47 -15.36
C ALA A 169 -9.02 9.92 -16.84
N ARG A 170 -8.53 11.12 -17.16
CA ARG A 170 -8.48 11.62 -18.55
C ARG A 170 -7.54 10.80 -19.41
N ASP A 171 -6.39 10.42 -18.88
CA ASP A 171 -5.37 9.66 -19.62
C ASP A 171 -5.79 8.19 -19.85
N LEU A 172 -6.77 7.67 -19.04
CA LEU A 172 -7.36 6.34 -19.22
C LEU A 172 -8.55 6.29 -20.19
N ALA A 173 -9.23 7.42 -20.42
CA ALA A 173 -10.40 7.47 -21.29
C ALA A 173 -10.02 7.16 -22.72
#